data_acd4feb924573b96f63da99555876c1f
#
_entry.id   acd4feb924573b96f63da99555876c1f
#
_cell.length_a   1.000
_cell.length_b   1.000
_cell.length_c   1.000
_cell.angle_alpha   90.00
_cell.angle_beta   90.00
_cell.angle_gamma   90.00
#
_symmetry.space_group_name_H-M   'P 1'
#
loop_
_entity.id
_entity.type
_entity.pdbx_description
1 polymer ?
#
loop_
_entity_poly.entity_id
_entity_poly.type
_entity_poly.pdbx_seq_one_letter_code
_entity_poly.pdbx_strand_id
1 'polypeptide(L)'
;ILTDRDNLVEFGIISSISILSVFVLSMIIMPVIYSFLAPPKERHMNHFDVGWLVNFLDFLDFSVEKRRPLIYGVTAVLVALAVVGLFKIETGGNLTADFNKEESIYKDVKYFERTFGGVVPMDIIIDTKRDGGVEKLSNLRRIEALQDSLGTLPQLSRSASLVDFVKFAKQGVMFGNPDMYSLPSRSEQQWLLTYLPRGVKDETGLMKSMVTQDGRKARITVQMADLSTPEMRELTARVEELVQKIFPDERYDVTITGA
;
A
#
# COMPACT_ATOMS: atom_id res chain seq x y z
N ILE A 1 6.11 18.42 -6.99
CA ILE A 1 5.41 17.53 -7.94
C ILE A 1 6.30 16.29 -8.12
N LEU A 2 6.44 15.50 -7.07
CA LEU A 2 7.25 14.27 -7.06
C LEU A 2 6.38 13.05 -6.69
N THR A 3 5.07 13.17 -6.78
CA THR A 3 4.16 12.09 -6.43
C THR A 3 3.33 11.69 -7.67
N ASP A 4 3.14 10.40 -7.82
CA ASP A 4 2.42 9.79 -8.95
C ASP A 4 0.90 9.68 -8.68
N ARG A 5 0.42 10.31 -7.59
CA ARG A 5 -1.01 10.35 -7.26
C ARG A 5 -1.65 11.62 -7.77
N ASP A 6 -2.49 11.50 -8.78
CA ASP A 6 -3.20 12.61 -9.45
C ASP A 6 -3.86 13.59 -8.46
N ASN A 7 -4.52 13.07 -7.43
CA ASN A 7 -5.19 13.88 -6.41
C ASN A 7 -4.22 14.78 -5.63
N LEU A 8 -3.00 14.32 -5.33
CA LEU A 8 -2.00 15.11 -4.62
C LEU A 8 -1.35 16.15 -5.53
N VAL A 9 -1.18 15.82 -6.81
CA VAL A 9 -0.68 16.77 -7.83
C VAL A 9 -1.70 17.89 -8.03
N GLU A 10 -2.97 17.56 -8.19
CA GLU A 10 -4.06 18.53 -8.34
C GLU A 10 -4.17 19.44 -7.12
N PHE A 11 -4.17 18.87 -5.91
CA PHE A 11 -4.16 19.65 -4.66
C PHE A 11 -2.95 20.59 -4.57
N GLY A 12 -1.76 20.11 -4.95
CA GLY A 12 -0.54 20.91 -4.95
C GLY A 12 -0.60 22.08 -5.93
N ILE A 13 -1.13 21.90 -7.13
CA ILE A 13 -1.30 22.95 -8.13
C ILE A 13 -2.32 24.00 -7.66
N ILE A 14 -3.49 23.57 -7.20
CA ILE A 14 -4.54 24.47 -6.73
C ILE A 14 -4.05 25.30 -5.54
N SER A 15 -3.40 24.65 -4.57
CA SER A 15 -2.84 25.34 -3.39
C SER A 15 -1.77 26.35 -3.77
N SER A 16 -0.89 26.01 -4.70
CA SER A 16 0.18 26.92 -5.17
C SER A 16 -0.39 28.14 -5.87
N ILE A 17 -1.36 27.98 -6.74
CA ILE A 17 -2.04 29.08 -7.44
C ILE A 17 -2.77 29.96 -6.43
N SER A 18 -3.46 29.37 -5.45
CA SER A 18 -4.18 30.10 -4.43
C SER A 18 -3.25 30.97 -3.57
N ILE A 19 -2.12 30.42 -3.11
CA ILE A 19 -1.11 31.14 -2.33
C ILE A 19 -0.52 32.28 -3.16
N LEU A 20 -0.15 32.03 -4.40
CA LEU A 20 0.39 33.05 -5.30
C LEU A 20 -0.63 34.18 -5.53
N SER A 21 -1.90 33.84 -5.74
CA SER A 21 -2.99 34.80 -5.95
C SER A 21 -3.18 35.68 -4.71
N VAL A 22 -3.19 35.10 -3.51
CA VAL A 22 -3.30 35.86 -2.26
C VAL A 22 -2.10 36.78 -2.07
N PHE A 23 -0.90 36.33 -2.41
CA PHE A 23 0.31 37.16 -2.33
C PHE A 23 0.23 38.37 -3.27
N VAL A 24 -0.13 38.16 -4.53
CA VAL A 24 -0.26 39.22 -5.54
C VAL A 24 -1.36 40.21 -5.13
N LEU A 25 -2.53 39.69 -4.71
CA LEU A 25 -3.63 40.55 -4.20
C LEU A 25 -3.22 41.39 -3.01
N SER A 26 -2.47 40.82 -2.07
CA SER A 26 -1.97 41.53 -0.90
C SER A 26 -1.02 42.67 -1.29
N MET A 27 -0.13 42.41 -2.27
CA MET A 27 0.78 43.46 -2.77
C MET A 27 0.07 44.60 -3.45
N ILE A 28 -1.09 44.35 -4.08
CA ILE A 28 -1.88 45.39 -4.74
C ILE A 28 -2.81 46.10 -3.73
N ILE A 29 -3.51 45.34 -2.92
CA ILE A 29 -4.54 45.87 -2.02
C ILE A 29 -3.93 46.69 -0.87
N MET A 30 -2.81 46.27 -0.29
CA MET A 30 -2.18 46.99 0.82
C MET A 30 -1.83 48.43 0.44
N PRO A 31 -1.07 48.72 -0.62
CA PRO A 31 -0.76 50.11 -0.97
C PRO A 31 -2.01 50.92 -1.30
N VAL A 32 -3.01 50.31 -1.97
CA VAL A 32 -4.27 50.97 -2.26
C VAL A 32 -5.00 51.39 -0.99
N ILE A 33 -5.13 50.48 -0.01
CA ILE A 33 -5.76 50.81 1.28
C ILE A 33 -4.99 51.95 2.00
N TYR A 34 -3.67 51.84 2.05
CA TYR A 34 -2.84 52.88 2.69
C TYR A 34 -2.91 54.22 1.98
N SER A 35 -3.13 54.26 0.67
CA SER A 35 -3.32 55.50 -0.08
C SER A 35 -4.58 56.27 0.32
N PHE A 36 -5.61 55.58 0.80
CA PHE A 36 -6.86 56.19 1.26
C PHE A 36 -6.87 56.50 2.78
N LEU A 37 -5.89 55.97 3.54
CA LEU A 37 -5.81 56.28 4.96
C LEU A 37 -5.18 57.63 5.22
N ALA A 38 -5.76 58.35 6.18
CA ALA A 38 -5.17 59.59 6.66
C ALA A 38 -3.78 59.32 7.29
N PRO A 39 -2.82 60.26 7.16
CA PRO A 39 -1.49 60.07 7.74
C PRO A 39 -1.57 59.79 9.26
N PRO A 40 -0.72 58.91 9.78
CA PRO A 40 -0.75 58.48 11.18
C PRO A 40 -0.51 59.72 12.08
N LYS A 41 -1.29 59.82 13.15
CA LYS A 41 -1.12 60.87 14.17
C LYS A 41 0.09 60.53 15.05
N GLU A 42 0.77 61.53 15.61
CA GLU A 42 1.93 61.34 16.51
C GLU A 42 1.65 60.34 17.66
N ARG A 43 0.41 60.33 18.16
CA ARG A 43 -0.03 59.36 19.16
C ARG A 43 0.08 57.90 18.73
N HIS A 44 0.03 57.61 17.44
CA HIS A 44 0.16 56.25 16.89
C HIS A 44 1.63 55.86 16.67
N MET A 45 2.53 56.85 16.65
CA MET A 45 3.96 56.65 16.49
C MET A 45 4.67 56.29 17.78
N ASN A 46 4.15 56.76 18.93
CA ASN A 46 4.73 56.51 20.25
C ASN A 46 4.66 55.03 20.70
N HIS A 47 3.95 54.19 19.97
CA HIS A 47 3.91 52.73 20.23
C HIS A 47 5.09 51.97 19.63
N PHE A 48 5.92 52.59 18.83
CA PHE A 48 7.12 51.96 18.27
C PHE A 48 8.29 51.91 19.27
N ASP A 49 8.24 52.65 20.39
CA ASP A 49 9.25 52.61 21.45
C ASP A 49 9.00 51.52 22.50
N VAL A 50 8.42 50.36 22.09
CA VAL A 50 8.31 49.19 22.98
C VAL A 50 9.72 48.60 23.12
N GLY A 51 10.35 48.86 24.25
CA GLY A 51 11.76 48.56 24.51
C GLY A 51 12.21 47.14 24.17
N TRP A 52 11.33 46.15 24.35
CA TRP A 52 11.68 44.77 23.97
C TRP A 52 11.77 44.57 22.44
N LEU A 53 10.91 45.28 21.68
CA LEU A 53 10.91 45.19 20.21
C LEU A 53 12.14 45.89 19.63
N VAL A 54 12.50 47.04 20.15
CA VAL A 54 13.72 47.78 19.78
C VAL A 54 14.94 46.91 20.08
N ASN A 55 15.05 46.38 21.29
CA ASN A 55 16.15 45.49 21.67
C ASN A 55 16.22 44.21 20.80
N PHE A 56 15.07 43.70 20.41
CA PHE A 56 15.03 42.53 19.50
C PHE A 56 15.50 42.88 18.08
N LEU A 57 15.08 44.02 17.56
CA LEU A 57 15.54 44.52 16.27
C LEU A 57 17.02 44.83 16.27
N ASP A 58 17.53 45.51 17.32
CA ASP A 58 18.96 45.77 17.51
C ASP A 58 19.77 44.49 17.61
N PHE A 59 19.24 43.47 18.30
CA PHE A 59 19.85 42.14 18.33
C PHE A 59 19.90 41.48 16.95
N LEU A 60 18.82 41.59 16.17
CA LEU A 60 18.79 41.06 14.79
C LEU A 60 19.79 41.78 13.89
N ASP A 61 19.80 43.11 13.95
CA ASP A 61 20.71 43.96 13.19
C ASP A 61 22.18 43.64 13.51
N PHE A 62 22.53 43.62 14.79
CA PHE A 62 23.86 43.24 15.27
C PHE A 62 24.22 41.81 14.80
N SER A 63 23.28 40.88 14.82
CA SER A 63 23.50 39.51 14.40
C SER A 63 23.77 39.42 12.88
N VAL A 64 23.01 40.17 12.09
CA VAL A 64 23.15 40.18 10.62
C VAL A 64 24.43 40.94 10.19
N GLU A 65 24.76 42.03 10.82
CA GLU A 65 25.93 42.81 10.41
C GLU A 65 27.26 42.21 10.91
N LYS A 66 27.35 41.86 12.19
CA LYS A 66 28.60 41.45 12.84
C LYS A 66 28.83 39.95 12.98
N ARG A 67 27.78 39.14 12.90
CA ARG A 67 27.86 37.68 13.12
C ARG A 67 27.43 36.85 11.91
N ARG A 68 27.61 37.38 10.70
CA ARG A 68 27.32 36.62 9.44
C ARG A 68 27.83 35.19 9.42
N PRO A 69 29.11 34.89 9.79
CA PRO A 69 29.61 33.54 9.75
C PRO A 69 28.90 32.60 10.73
N LEU A 70 28.41 33.13 11.86
CA LEU A 70 27.64 32.36 12.83
C LEU A 70 26.26 31.98 12.25
N ILE A 71 25.59 32.93 11.57
CA ILE A 71 24.31 32.68 10.91
C ILE A 71 24.48 31.60 9.84
N TYR A 72 25.50 31.73 8.97
CA TYR A 72 25.79 30.71 7.96
C TYR A 72 26.11 29.36 8.59
N GLY A 73 26.87 29.32 9.70
CA GLY A 73 27.18 28.09 10.42
C GLY A 73 25.93 27.40 10.99
N VAL A 74 25.06 28.17 11.66
CA VAL A 74 23.81 27.64 12.21
C VAL A 74 22.88 27.15 11.10
N THR A 75 22.76 27.92 10.02
CA THR A 75 21.94 27.53 8.86
C THR A 75 22.50 26.25 8.21
N ALA A 76 23.81 26.16 8.03
CA ALA A 76 24.46 24.98 7.46
C ALA A 76 24.23 23.73 8.33
N VAL A 77 24.31 23.87 9.66
CA VAL A 77 24.02 22.77 10.60
C VAL A 77 22.55 22.37 10.52
N LEU A 78 21.61 23.33 10.49
CA LEU A 78 20.18 23.03 10.36
C LEU A 78 19.86 22.33 9.04
N VAL A 79 20.46 22.79 7.95
CA VAL A 79 20.30 22.12 6.63
C VAL A 79 20.89 20.71 6.65
N ALA A 80 22.06 20.53 7.24
CA ALA A 80 22.66 19.20 7.37
C ALA A 80 21.78 18.26 8.20
N LEU A 81 21.25 18.74 9.33
CA LEU A 81 20.30 17.97 10.16
C LEU A 81 19.01 17.65 9.41
N ALA A 82 18.49 18.59 8.62
CA ALA A 82 17.30 18.38 7.81
C ALA A 82 17.55 17.33 6.73
N VAL A 83 18.69 17.36 6.06
CA VAL A 83 19.08 16.34 5.07
C VAL A 83 19.22 14.96 5.71
N VAL A 84 19.88 14.87 6.87
CA VAL A 84 19.99 13.59 7.61
C VAL A 84 18.59 13.11 8.05
N GLY A 85 17.72 14.02 8.49
CA GLY A 85 16.33 13.70 8.83
C GLY A 85 15.55 13.15 7.64
N LEU A 86 15.72 13.73 6.45
CA LEU A 86 15.05 13.28 5.21
C LEU A 86 15.40 11.83 4.87
N PHE A 87 16.67 11.42 5.06
CA PHE A 87 17.09 10.04 4.84
C PHE A 87 16.58 9.05 5.91
N LYS A 88 16.14 9.55 7.07
CA LYS A 88 15.57 8.74 8.14
C LYS A 88 14.04 8.69 8.14
N ILE A 89 13.39 9.45 7.28
CA ILE A 89 11.93 9.39 7.13
C ILE A 89 11.58 8.08 6.43
N GLU A 90 11.11 7.13 7.20
CA GLU A 90 10.46 5.94 6.68
C GLU A 90 9.01 6.29 6.34
N THR A 91 8.68 6.30 5.05
CA THR A 91 7.29 6.43 4.60
C THR A 91 6.60 5.08 4.82
N GLY A 92 6.11 4.86 6.02
CA GLY A 92 5.40 3.66 6.40
C GLY A 92 4.01 4.04 6.89
N GLY A 93 3.00 3.84 6.07
CA GLY A 93 1.61 3.92 6.49
C GLY A 93 0.99 2.53 6.51
N ASN A 94 0.36 2.15 7.62
CA ASN A 94 -0.55 1.01 7.65
C ASN A 94 -1.92 1.50 7.15
N LEU A 95 -2.74 0.62 6.62
CA LEU A 95 -4.09 0.95 6.16
C LEU A 95 -4.91 1.65 7.26
N THR A 96 -4.69 1.26 8.52
CA THR A 96 -5.40 1.78 9.68
C THR A 96 -4.67 2.90 10.43
N ALA A 97 -3.47 3.33 9.96
CA ALA A 97 -2.68 4.33 10.68
C ALA A 97 -3.37 5.70 10.82
N ASP A 98 -4.16 6.07 9.80
CA ASP A 98 -4.84 7.36 9.74
C ASP A 98 -6.21 7.36 10.47
N PHE A 99 -6.68 6.20 10.93
CA PHE A 99 -7.96 6.11 11.63
C PHE A 99 -7.79 6.30 13.14
N ASN A 100 -8.72 7.06 13.72
CA ASN A 100 -8.79 7.15 15.18
C ASN A 100 -9.20 5.78 15.77
N LYS A 101 -8.42 5.29 16.75
CA LYS A 101 -8.61 3.98 17.40
C LYS A 101 -9.98 3.82 18.07
N GLU A 102 -10.66 4.93 18.36
CA GLU A 102 -12.00 4.93 18.97
C GLU A 102 -13.13 4.81 17.94
N GLU A 103 -12.84 5.04 16.66
CA GLU A 103 -13.82 4.95 15.60
C GLU A 103 -14.29 3.52 15.33
N SER A 104 -15.57 3.39 14.95
CA SER A 104 -16.18 2.10 14.60
C SER A 104 -15.40 1.40 13.49
N ILE A 105 -15.03 2.15 12.45
CA ILE A 105 -14.28 1.64 11.28
C ILE A 105 -12.97 0.96 11.70
N TYR A 106 -12.19 1.58 12.61
CA TYR A 106 -10.95 0.97 13.12
C TYR A 106 -11.21 -0.36 13.83
N LYS A 107 -12.24 -0.39 14.69
CA LYS A 107 -12.62 -1.59 15.44
C LYS A 107 -13.11 -2.71 14.52
N ASP A 108 -13.89 -2.36 13.48
CA ASP A 108 -14.40 -3.30 12.50
C ASP A 108 -13.26 -3.90 11.65
N VAL A 109 -12.34 -3.07 11.15
CA VAL A 109 -11.15 -3.53 10.41
C VAL A 109 -10.30 -4.46 11.27
N LYS A 110 -10.05 -4.10 12.54
CA LYS A 110 -9.28 -4.96 13.46
C LYS A 110 -10.02 -6.24 13.84
N TYR A 111 -11.34 -6.23 13.88
CA TYR A 111 -12.15 -7.44 14.04
C TYR A 111 -12.00 -8.37 12.84
N PHE A 112 -12.10 -7.84 11.61
CA PHE A 112 -11.89 -8.61 10.39
C PHE A 112 -10.48 -9.18 10.32
N GLU A 113 -9.46 -8.37 10.61
CA GLU A 113 -8.06 -8.82 10.63
C GLU A 113 -7.85 -10.01 11.57
N ARG A 114 -8.40 -9.94 12.79
CA ARG A 114 -8.28 -11.02 13.77
C ARG A 114 -9.07 -12.28 13.40
N THR A 115 -10.25 -12.10 12.79
CA THR A 115 -11.16 -13.20 12.48
C THR A 115 -10.74 -13.93 11.20
N PHE A 116 -10.30 -13.20 10.19
CA PHE A 116 -9.96 -13.74 8.86
C PHE A 116 -8.45 -13.79 8.59
N GLY A 117 -7.61 -13.36 9.52
CA GLY A 117 -6.15 -13.43 9.42
C GLY A 117 -5.53 -12.36 8.53
N GLY A 118 -6.30 -11.34 8.13
CA GLY A 118 -5.81 -10.24 7.31
C GLY A 118 -6.94 -9.41 6.70
N VAL A 119 -6.60 -8.25 6.17
CA VAL A 119 -7.55 -7.30 5.54
C VAL A 119 -7.04 -6.75 4.21
N VAL A 120 -5.75 -6.93 3.90
CA VAL A 120 -5.15 -6.46 2.66
C VAL A 120 -5.03 -7.65 1.70
N PRO A 121 -5.72 -7.64 0.54
CA PRO A 121 -5.65 -8.76 -0.39
C PRO A 121 -4.29 -8.77 -1.11
N MET A 122 -3.72 -9.96 -1.23
CA MET A 122 -2.57 -10.27 -2.10
C MET A 122 -2.97 -11.40 -3.04
N ASP A 123 -2.80 -11.18 -4.33
CA ASP A 123 -3.08 -12.16 -5.36
C ASP A 123 -1.78 -12.62 -6.03
N ILE A 124 -1.60 -13.93 -6.14
CA ILE A 124 -0.50 -14.56 -6.86
C ILE A 124 -1.08 -15.20 -8.12
N ILE A 125 -0.75 -14.65 -9.28
CA ILE A 125 -1.21 -15.11 -10.57
C ILE A 125 -0.12 -15.95 -11.22
N ILE A 126 -0.42 -17.22 -11.46
CA ILE A 126 0.51 -18.20 -12.03
C ILE A 126 0.08 -18.48 -13.49
N ASP A 127 0.88 -18.06 -14.46
CA ASP A 127 0.72 -18.40 -15.88
C ASP A 127 1.54 -19.63 -16.22
N THR A 128 0.88 -20.70 -16.62
CA THR A 128 1.53 -21.97 -17.02
C THR A 128 2.05 -21.93 -18.46
N LYS A 129 1.86 -20.83 -19.18
CA LYS A 129 2.22 -20.64 -20.60
C LYS A 129 1.61 -21.69 -21.55
N ARG A 130 0.59 -22.45 -21.09
CA ARG A 130 -0.07 -23.52 -21.84
C ARG A 130 -1.56 -23.60 -21.52
N ASP A 131 -2.38 -23.69 -22.52
CA ASP A 131 -3.82 -23.85 -22.35
C ASP A 131 -4.11 -25.19 -21.62
N GLY A 132 -5.06 -25.14 -20.66
CA GLY A 132 -5.36 -26.26 -19.75
C GLY A 132 -4.19 -26.65 -18.83
N GLY A 133 -3.15 -25.80 -18.76
CA GLY A 133 -1.96 -26.09 -17.98
C GLY A 133 -2.24 -26.19 -16.48
N VAL A 134 -3.13 -25.35 -15.97
CA VAL A 134 -3.49 -25.31 -14.53
C VAL A 134 -4.13 -26.61 -14.06
N GLU A 135 -4.91 -27.27 -14.93
CA GLU A 135 -5.64 -28.49 -14.59
C GLU A 135 -4.74 -29.72 -14.45
N LYS A 136 -3.47 -29.62 -14.87
CA LYS A 136 -2.52 -30.73 -14.73
C LYS A 136 -2.19 -30.97 -13.26
N LEU A 137 -2.29 -32.23 -12.83
CA LEU A 137 -2.02 -32.62 -11.44
C LEU A 137 -0.65 -32.17 -10.93
N SER A 138 0.36 -32.12 -11.82
CA SER A 138 1.69 -31.61 -11.46
C SER A 138 1.66 -30.13 -11.06
N ASN A 139 0.82 -29.32 -11.72
CA ASN A 139 0.69 -27.91 -11.43
C ASN A 139 -0.21 -27.67 -10.21
N LEU A 140 -1.28 -28.45 -10.06
CA LEU A 140 -2.10 -28.43 -8.84
C LEU A 140 -1.27 -28.76 -7.59
N ARG A 141 -0.38 -29.75 -7.65
CA ARG A 141 0.54 -30.07 -6.54
C ARG A 141 1.54 -28.95 -6.25
N ARG A 142 2.00 -28.22 -7.27
CA ARG A 142 2.87 -27.06 -7.08
C ARG A 142 2.11 -25.90 -6.41
N ILE A 143 0.86 -25.66 -6.82
CA ILE A 143 -0.02 -24.68 -6.19
C ILE A 143 -0.27 -25.06 -4.72
N GLU A 144 -0.56 -26.32 -4.44
CA GLU A 144 -0.71 -26.84 -3.07
C GLU A 144 0.56 -26.60 -2.24
N ALA A 145 1.73 -26.96 -2.76
CA ALA A 145 3.00 -26.74 -2.07
C ALA A 145 3.29 -25.25 -1.79
N LEU A 146 2.87 -24.36 -2.70
CA LEU A 146 2.96 -22.93 -2.46
C LEU A 146 1.98 -22.49 -1.37
N GLN A 147 0.73 -22.94 -1.39
CA GLN A 147 -0.25 -22.66 -0.34
C GLN A 147 0.24 -23.12 1.04
N ASP A 148 0.81 -24.34 1.11
CA ASP A 148 1.38 -24.87 2.35
C ASP A 148 2.55 -23.98 2.86
N SER A 149 3.41 -23.53 1.94
CA SER A 149 4.51 -22.63 2.27
C SER A 149 4.03 -21.26 2.73
N LEU A 150 3.03 -20.68 2.06
CA LEU A 150 2.40 -19.41 2.47
C LEU A 150 1.76 -19.54 3.85
N GLY A 151 1.15 -20.68 4.15
CA GLY A 151 0.53 -20.96 5.45
C GLY A 151 1.53 -21.01 6.62
N THR A 152 2.84 -21.05 6.38
CA THR A 152 3.88 -20.94 7.42
C THR A 152 4.16 -19.49 7.81
N LEU A 153 3.71 -18.52 7.03
CA LEU A 153 3.93 -17.09 7.28
C LEU A 153 2.80 -16.53 8.15
N PRO A 154 3.08 -16.10 9.39
CA PRO A 154 2.04 -15.68 10.34
C PRO A 154 1.34 -14.37 9.95
N GLN A 155 1.91 -13.62 9.00
CA GLN A 155 1.33 -12.38 8.48
C GLN A 155 0.27 -12.62 7.39
N LEU A 156 0.14 -13.87 6.92
CA LEU A 156 -0.79 -14.25 5.87
C LEU A 156 -1.94 -15.10 6.44
N SER A 157 -3.13 -14.87 5.90
CA SER A 157 -4.29 -15.74 6.15
C SER A 157 -4.14 -17.07 5.39
N ARG A 158 -5.11 -17.97 5.61
CA ARG A 158 -5.23 -19.13 4.74
C ARG A 158 -5.49 -18.68 3.30
N SER A 159 -4.67 -19.15 2.38
CA SER A 159 -4.83 -18.88 0.96
C SER A 159 -5.97 -19.71 0.36
N ALA A 160 -6.60 -19.19 -0.70
CA ALA A 160 -7.64 -19.85 -1.46
C ALA A 160 -7.22 -19.96 -2.93
N SER A 161 -7.43 -21.13 -3.54
CA SER A 161 -7.09 -21.38 -4.93
C SER A 161 -7.98 -22.46 -5.58
N LEU A 162 -7.75 -22.74 -6.85
CA LEU A 162 -8.38 -23.87 -7.54
C LEU A 162 -8.16 -25.20 -6.80
N VAL A 163 -7.02 -25.37 -6.10
CA VAL A 163 -6.70 -26.60 -5.37
C VAL A 163 -7.72 -26.88 -4.28
N ASP A 164 -8.14 -25.83 -3.54
CA ASP A 164 -9.17 -25.99 -2.49
C ASP A 164 -10.50 -26.45 -3.07
N PHE A 165 -10.84 -25.91 -4.25
CA PHE A 165 -12.04 -26.33 -4.96
C PHE A 165 -11.97 -27.81 -5.40
N VAL A 166 -10.82 -28.23 -5.94
CA VAL A 166 -10.61 -29.64 -6.36
C VAL A 166 -10.67 -30.59 -5.16
N LYS A 167 -10.06 -30.22 -4.03
CA LYS A 167 -10.12 -30.98 -2.78
C LYS A 167 -11.55 -31.09 -2.26
N PHE A 168 -12.27 -29.96 -2.26
CA PHE A 168 -13.66 -29.91 -1.82
C PHE A 168 -14.58 -30.74 -2.72
N ALA A 169 -14.40 -30.67 -4.03
CA ALA A 169 -15.15 -31.47 -4.99
C ALA A 169 -14.91 -32.98 -4.79
N LYS A 170 -13.66 -33.40 -4.57
CA LYS A 170 -13.33 -34.81 -4.25
C LYS A 170 -14.02 -35.23 -2.95
N GLN A 171 -13.94 -34.43 -1.90
CA GLN A 171 -14.59 -34.71 -0.64
C GLN A 171 -16.11 -34.84 -0.81
N GLY A 172 -16.75 -33.95 -1.59
CA GLY A 172 -18.19 -33.97 -1.87
C GLY A 172 -18.61 -35.27 -2.58
N VAL A 173 -17.87 -35.69 -3.60
CA VAL A 173 -18.12 -36.96 -4.33
C VAL A 173 -17.91 -38.17 -3.42
N MET A 174 -17.05 -38.06 -2.41
CA MET A 174 -16.77 -39.14 -1.42
C MET A 174 -17.67 -38.98 -0.16
N PHE A 175 -18.90 -38.55 -0.34
CA PHE A 175 -19.92 -38.44 0.72
C PHE A 175 -19.53 -37.56 1.91
N GLY A 176 -18.68 -36.54 1.67
CA GLY A 176 -18.30 -35.58 2.72
C GLY A 176 -17.22 -36.06 3.69
N ASN A 177 -16.57 -37.19 3.42
CA ASN A 177 -15.51 -37.73 4.30
C ASN A 177 -14.35 -36.72 4.44
N PRO A 178 -14.03 -36.23 5.66
CA PRO A 178 -12.94 -35.29 5.88
C PRO A 178 -11.56 -35.80 5.41
N ASP A 179 -11.30 -37.10 5.50
CA ASP A 179 -10.02 -37.70 5.08
C ASP A 179 -9.79 -37.62 3.56
N MET A 180 -10.86 -37.36 2.80
CA MET A 180 -10.81 -37.21 1.35
C MET A 180 -10.57 -35.75 0.89
N TYR A 181 -10.38 -34.82 1.80
CA TYR A 181 -9.97 -33.45 1.46
C TYR A 181 -8.50 -33.39 1.05
N SER A 182 -8.20 -33.94 -0.11
CA SER A 182 -6.86 -34.06 -0.68
C SER A 182 -6.90 -33.99 -2.21
N LEU A 183 -5.78 -33.64 -2.85
CA LEU A 183 -5.70 -33.71 -4.30
C LEU A 183 -5.92 -35.15 -4.79
N PRO A 184 -6.56 -35.32 -5.96
CA PRO A 184 -6.77 -36.68 -6.54
C PRO A 184 -5.44 -37.31 -6.91
N SER A 185 -5.38 -38.65 -6.79
CA SER A 185 -4.34 -39.47 -7.39
C SER A 185 -4.49 -39.48 -8.92
N ARG A 186 -3.50 -40.00 -9.64
CA ARG A 186 -3.57 -40.13 -11.12
C ARG A 186 -4.74 -40.99 -11.59
N SER A 187 -5.06 -42.03 -10.86
CA SER A 187 -6.19 -42.94 -11.15
C SER A 187 -7.55 -42.27 -10.84
N GLU A 188 -7.62 -41.45 -9.81
CA GLU A 188 -8.84 -40.75 -9.41
C GLU A 188 -9.14 -39.55 -10.31
N GLN A 189 -8.12 -38.91 -10.89
CA GLN A 189 -8.29 -37.75 -11.75
C GLN A 189 -9.22 -38.02 -12.94
N GLN A 190 -9.12 -39.19 -13.53
CA GLN A 190 -9.87 -39.54 -14.75
C GLN A 190 -11.38 -39.63 -14.48
N TRP A 191 -11.79 -40.19 -13.34
CA TRP A 191 -13.21 -40.28 -12.99
C TRP A 191 -13.71 -38.99 -12.32
N LEU A 192 -12.88 -38.32 -11.56
CA LEU A 192 -13.25 -37.03 -10.93
C LEU A 192 -13.59 -35.98 -11.98
N LEU A 193 -12.82 -35.91 -13.09
CA LEU A 193 -13.10 -35.05 -14.24
C LEU A 193 -14.46 -35.31 -14.89
N THR A 194 -15.04 -36.52 -14.69
CA THR A 194 -16.38 -36.84 -15.16
C THR A 194 -17.49 -36.23 -14.32
N TYR A 195 -17.22 -36.00 -13.04
CA TYR A 195 -18.16 -35.40 -12.07
C TYR A 195 -17.95 -33.91 -11.84
N LEU A 196 -16.75 -33.42 -12.15
CA LEU A 196 -16.57 -31.96 -12.20
C LEU A 196 -17.38 -31.42 -13.39
N PRO A 197 -18.13 -30.33 -13.20
CA PRO A 197 -18.81 -29.68 -14.33
C PRO A 197 -17.79 -29.49 -15.46
N ARG A 198 -18.13 -29.99 -16.65
CA ARG A 198 -17.23 -29.93 -17.82
C ARG A 198 -16.98 -28.45 -18.15
N GLY A 199 -15.85 -28.02 -17.72
CA GLY A 199 -15.33 -26.69 -17.99
C GLY A 199 -15.64 -25.72 -16.90
N VAL A 200 -14.65 -24.99 -16.63
CA VAL A 200 -14.64 -23.64 -16.10
C VAL A 200 -15.71 -22.74 -16.81
N LYS A 201 -16.54 -23.34 -17.65
CA LYS A 201 -17.67 -22.75 -18.37
C LYS A 201 -18.92 -22.54 -17.52
N ASP A 202 -18.92 -23.05 -16.27
CA ASP A 202 -20.07 -22.87 -15.40
C ASP A 202 -20.14 -21.39 -14.98
N GLU A 203 -21.32 -20.82 -15.12
CA GLU A 203 -21.60 -19.38 -14.88
C GLU A 203 -21.48 -18.95 -13.42
N THR A 204 -21.22 -19.89 -12.52
CA THR A 204 -20.97 -19.64 -11.09
C THR A 204 -19.62 -18.94 -10.91
N GLY A 205 -19.65 -17.64 -10.64
CA GLY A 205 -18.52 -16.72 -10.68
C GLY A 205 -17.25 -17.07 -9.88
N LEU A 206 -17.28 -18.06 -8.98
CA LEU A 206 -16.12 -18.43 -8.13
C LEU A 206 -14.97 -19.05 -8.93
N MET A 207 -15.24 -19.97 -9.86
CA MET A 207 -14.17 -20.58 -10.66
C MET A 207 -13.57 -19.59 -11.67
N LYS A 208 -14.39 -18.70 -12.24
CA LYS A 208 -13.90 -17.64 -13.14
C LYS A 208 -12.96 -16.66 -12.44
N SER A 209 -13.08 -16.50 -11.12
CA SER A 209 -12.16 -15.65 -10.35
C SER A 209 -10.81 -16.31 -10.06
N MET A 210 -10.73 -17.64 -10.11
CA MET A 210 -9.55 -18.42 -9.76
C MET A 210 -8.76 -18.95 -10.97
N VAL A 211 -9.41 -19.12 -12.12
CA VAL A 211 -8.80 -19.68 -13.34
C VAL A 211 -9.34 -18.96 -14.57
N THR A 212 -8.46 -18.68 -15.53
CA THR A 212 -8.86 -18.13 -16.83
C THR A 212 -9.62 -19.17 -17.69
N GLN A 213 -10.43 -18.70 -18.64
CA GLN A 213 -11.28 -19.57 -19.49
C GLN A 213 -10.49 -20.60 -20.31
N ASP A 214 -9.25 -20.26 -20.67
CA ASP A 214 -8.30 -21.11 -21.37
C ASP A 214 -7.57 -22.11 -20.44
N GLY A 215 -7.81 -22.05 -19.12
CA GLY A 215 -7.12 -22.87 -18.13
C GLY A 215 -5.62 -22.62 -18.05
N ARG A 216 -5.15 -21.49 -18.56
CA ARG A 216 -3.73 -21.15 -18.62
C ARG A 216 -3.23 -20.52 -17.34
N LYS A 217 -4.02 -19.61 -16.73
CA LYS A 217 -3.63 -18.88 -15.54
C LYS A 217 -4.45 -19.32 -14.34
N ALA A 218 -3.79 -19.46 -13.20
CA ALA A 218 -4.43 -19.66 -11.89
C ALA A 218 -4.15 -18.48 -10.98
N ARG A 219 -5.12 -18.16 -10.13
CA ARG A 219 -5.01 -17.18 -9.07
C ARG A 219 -5.00 -17.88 -7.72
N ILE A 220 -4.06 -17.47 -6.86
CA ILE A 220 -4.07 -17.77 -5.44
C ILE A 220 -4.34 -16.45 -4.73
N THR A 221 -5.41 -16.38 -3.94
CA THR A 221 -5.75 -15.20 -3.14
C THR A 221 -5.42 -15.48 -1.68
N VAL A 222 -4.76 -14.55 -1.04
CA VAL A 222 -4.44 -14.58 0.39
C VAL A 222 -4.67 -13.20 0.98
N GLN A 223 -5.07 -13.10 2.25
CA GLN A 223 -5.18 -11.83 2.95
C GLN A 223 -3.94 -11.61 3.79
N MET A 224 -3.38 -10.40 3.73
CA MET A 224 -2.29 -9.96 4.60
C MET A 224 -2.84 -9.21 5.81
N ALA A 225 -2.14 -9.30 6.92
CA ALA A 225 -2.29 -8.38 8.03
C ALA A 225 -2.05 -6.92 7.57
N ASP A 226 -2.54 -5.97 8.35
CA ASP A 226 -2.29 -4.55 8.14
C ASP A 226 -0.84 -4.21 8.54
N LEU A 227 0.07 -4.34 7.58
CA LEU A 227 1.50 -4.17 7.74
C LEU A 227 1.94 -2.77 7.32
N SER A 228 3.04 -2.30 7.91
CA SER A 228 3.73 -1.10 7.43
C SER A 228 4.39 -1.36 6.06
N THR A 229 4.65 -0.31 5.30
CA THR A 229 5.28 -0.43 3.97
C THR A 229 6.62 -1.20 3.99
N PRO A 230 7.53 -1.02 4.97
CA PRO A 230 8.74 -1.84 5.07
C PRO A 230 8.46 -3.32 5.32
N GLU A 231 7.53 -3.64 6.25
CA GLU A 231 7.15 -5.02 6.55
C GLU A 231 6.48 -5.70 5.34
N MET A 232 5.65 -4.95 4.60
CA MET A 232 5.01 -5.43 3.38
C MET A 232 6.05 -5.78 2.31
N ARG A 233 7.08 -4.95 2.12
CA ARG A 233 8.19 -5.25 1.20
C ARG A 233 8.95 -6.50 1.60
N GLU A 234 9.25 -6.66 2.89
CA GLU A 234 9.93 -7.83 3.39
C GLU A 234 9.10 -9.09 3.17
N LEU A 235 7.79 -9.02 3.46
CA LEU A 235 6.87 -10.14 3.23
C LEU A 235 6.79 -10.48 1.75
N THR A 236 6.64 -9.48 0.87
CA THR A 236 6.58 -9.68 -0.58
C THR A 236 7.86 -10.35 -1.10
N ALA A 237 9.03 -9.89 -0.65
CA ALA A 237 10.31 -10.50 -1.02
C ALA A 237 10.40 -11.99 -0.60
N ARG A 238 9.91 -12.32 0.60
CA ARG A 238 9.83 -13.73 1.06
C ARG A 238 8.87 -14.57 0.22
N VAL A 239 7.71 -13.99 -0.15
CA VAL A 239 6.75 -14.67 -1.03
C VAL A 239 7.34 -14.90 -2.41
N GLU A 240 8.05 -13.91 -2.98
CA GLU A 240 8.77 -14.05 -4.26
C GLU A 240 9.80 -15.20 -4.22
N GLU A 241 10.57 -15.30 -3.14
CA GLU A 241 11.54 -16.38 -2.97
C GLU A 241 10.86 -17.76 -2.95
N LEU A 242 9.73 -17.90 -2.24
CA LEU A 242 8.93 -19.13 -2.21
C LEU A 242 8.37 -19.48 -3.60
N VAL A 243 7.87 -18.46 -4.31
CA VAL A 243 7.36 -18.61 -5.68
C VAL A 243 8.45 -19.08 -6.63
N GLN A 244 9.61 -18.44 -6.65
CA GLN A 244 10.72 -18.82 -7.52
C GLN A 244 11.23 -20.24 -7.27
N LYS A 245 11.23 -20.66 -6.01
CA LYS A 245 11.63 -22.02 -5.62
C LYS A 245 10.68 -23.11 -6.18
N ILE A 246 9.36 -22.81 -6.24
CA ILE A 246 8.32 -23.77 -6.64
C ILE A 246 8.00 -23.66 -8.13
N PHE A 247 8.02 -22.45 -8.68
CA PHE A 247 7.68 -22.12 -10.05
C PHE A 247 8.89 -21.50 -10.79
N PRO A 248 9.74 -22.30 -11.44
CA PRO A 248 10.88 -21.79 -12.20
C PRO A 248 10.43 -20.91 -13.38
N ASP A 249 11.06 -19.74 -13.55
CA ASP A 249 10.72 -18.73 -14.57
C ASP A 249 10.79 -19.23 -16.01
N GLU A 250 11.59 -20.26 -16.27
CA GLU A 250 11.70 -20.89 -17.59
C GLU A 250 10.35 -21.48 -18.08
N ARG A 251 9.50 -21.91 -17.17
CA ARG A 251 8.25 -22.63 -17.48
C ARG A 251 7.00 -21.91 -17.08
N TYR A 252 7.12 -21.00 -16.15
CA TYR A 252 6.00 -20.27 -15.55
C TYR A 252 6.28 -18.77 -15.62
N ASP A 253 5.23 -18.00 -15.57
CA ASP A 253 5.29 -16.56 -15.34
C ASP A 253 4.39 -16.29 -14.14
N VAL A 254 4.96 -15.73 -13.08
CA VAL A 254 4.22 -15.49 -11.84
C VAL A 254 4.24 -14.01 -11.50
N THR A 255 3.05 -13.47 -11.31
CA THR A 255 2.87 -12.05 -10.95
C THR A 255 2.21 -11.97 -9.59
N ILE A 256 2.79 -11.20 -8.69
CA ILE A 256 2.21 -10.86 -7.38
C ILE A 256 1.59 -9.48 -7.49
N THR A 257 0.32 -9.34 -7.08
CA THR A 257 -0.44 -8.08 -7.16
C THR A 257 -1.23 -7.85 -5.87
N GLY A 258 -1.69 -6.61 -5.66
CA GLY A 258 -2.55 -6.30 -4.50
C GLY A 258 -1.80 -5.93 -3.23
N ALA A 259 -0.47 -5.83 -3.29
CA ALA A 259 0.37 -5.40 -2.18
C ALA A 259 1.01 -4.04 -2.46
#